data_4131feea15da0d9330dee9b019d5bd98
#
_entry.id   4131feea15da0d9330dee9b019d5bd98
#
_cell.length_a   1.000
_cell.length_b   1.000
_cell.length_c   1.000
_cell.angle_alpha   90.00
_cell.angle_beta   90.00
_cell.angle_gamma   90.00
#
_symmetry.space_group_name_H-M   'P 1'
#
loop_
_entity.id
_entity.type
_entity.pdbx_description
1 polymer ?
#
loop_
_entity_poly.entity_id
_entity_poly.type
_entity_poly.pdbx_seq_one_letter_code
_entity_poly.pdbx_strand_id
1 'polypeptide(L)'
;MSSDIAIIDDDEAVLDSLRLYLSRQGIETSCFASAKDFLNAIGGGQTFDCIVSDVRMPGMSGLDLVQHIKAKGSSTPIVLITGHGDVDMAVTAIKVGAYDFIEKPFDEARLLASIRSAIDKRQQPEADMIELEKLQSRVNSLSTRQRQVMDLAVAGLSNKEIGSKLKISPKTVENHRAWVMERIGARNIADLVRIAMKVQSRSQG
;
A
#
# COMPACT_ATOMS: atom_id res chain seq x y z
N MET A 1 -9.67 -20.92 -8.70
CA MET A 1 -10.32 -19.87 -9.52
C MET A 1 -9.21 -19.02 -10.07
N SER A 2 -9.21 -18.72 -11.38
CA SER A 2 -8.26 -17.79 -11.97
C SER A 2 -8.55 -16.40 -11.42
N SER A 3 -7.52 -15.69 -10.92
CA SER A 3 -7.69 -14.32 -10.41
C SER A 3 -7.52 -13.35 -11.58
N ASP A 4 -8.45 -12.44 -11.76
CA ASP A 4 -8.37 -11.39 -12.78
C ASP A 4 -7.88 -10.06 -12.17
N ILE A 5 -6.75 -9.57 -12.67
CA ILE A 5 -6.07 -8.38 -12.18
C ILE A 5 -6.14 -7.27 -13.22
N ALA A 6 -6.62 -6.09 -12.84
CA ALA A 6 -6.49 -4.91 -13.68
C ALA A 6 -5.10 -4.28 -13.51
N ILE A 7 -4.41 -4.02 -14.61
CA ILE A 7 -3.13 -3.28 -14.64
C ILE A 7 -3.38 -1.96 -15.38
N ILE A 8 -3.01 -0.84 -14.76
CA ILE A 8 -3.25 0.49 -15.30
C ILE A 8 -1.93 1.26 -15.29
N ASP A 9 -1.38 1.56 -16.47
CA ASP A 9 -0.13 2.31 -16.65
C ASP A 9 -0.18 2.96 -18.03
N ASP A 10 0.28 4.18 -18.20
CA ASP A 10 0.33 4.85 -19.50
C ASP A 10 1.55 4.43 -20.35
N ASP A 11 2.47 3.68 -19.76
CA ASP A 11 3.60 3.07 -20.44
C ASP A 11 3.25 1.63 -20.91
N GLU A 12 3.08 1.45 -22.21
CA GLU A 12 2.75 0.17 -22.82
C GLU A 12 3.82 -0.92 -22.54
N ALA A 13 5.09 -0.53 -22.45
CA ALA A 13 6.18 -1.48 -22.14
C ALA A 13 6.05 -2.02 -20.70
N VAL A 14 5.58 -1.20 -19.75
CA VAL A 14 5.30 -1.65 -18.39
C VAL A 14 4.09 -2.60 -18.37
N LEU A 15 3.02 -2.26 -19.09
CA LEU A 15 1.85 -3.14 -19.22
C LEU A 15 2.21 -4.52 -19.78
N ASP A 16 2.99 -4.56 -20.86
CA ASP A 16 3.42 -5.80 -21.49
C ASP A 16 4.33 -6.64 -20.58
N SER A 17 5.28 -6.00 -19.91
CA SER A 17 6.18 -6.68 -18.97
C SER A 17 5.41 -7.31 -17.82
N LEU A 18 4.52 -6.55 -17.18
CA LEU A 18 3.73 -7.04 -16.04
C LEU A 18 2.74 -8.13 -16.47
N ARG A 19 2.08 -7.96 -17.62
CA ARG A 19 1.19 -8.98 -18.19
C ARG A 19 1.94 -10.29 -18.42
N LEU A 20 3.12 -10.24 -19.04
CA LEU A 20 3.92 -11.43 -19.31
C LEU A 20 4.37 -12.11 -18.00
N TYR A 21 4.81 -11.34 -17.04
CA TYR A 21 5.23 -11.87 -15.74
C TYR A 21 4.06 -12.55 -15.01
N LEU A 22 2.93 -11.88 -14.86
CA LEU A 22 1.77 -12.40 -14.12
C LEU A 22 1.13 -13.60 -14.83
N SER A 23 1.12 -13.61 -16.17
CA SER A 23 0.62 -14.78 -16.93
C SER A 23 1.46 -16.04 -16.67
N ARG A 24 2.79 -15.91 -16.52
CA ARG A 24 3.68 -17.04 -16.14
C ARG A 24 3.40 -17.55 -14.73
N GLN A 25 2.76 -16.74 -13.89
CA GLN A 25 2.33 -17.12 -12.53
C GLN A 25 0.89 -17.66 -12.49
N GLY A 26 0.25 -17.84 -13.66
CA GLY A 26 -1.12 -18.34 -13.78
C GLY A 26 -2.19 -17.30 -13.40
N ILE A 27 -1.86 -16.01 -13.48
CA ILE A 27 -2.76 -14.89 -13.16
C ILE A 27 -3.23 -14.26 -14.46
N GLU A 28 -4.54 -14.14 -14.65
CA GLU A 28 -5.14 -13.40 -15.76
C GLU A 28 -5.07 -11.90 -15.51
N THR A 29 -4.85 -11.13 -16.59
CA THR A 29 -4.68 -9.68 -16.46
C THR A 29 -5.41 -8.95 -17.57
N SER A 30 -6.07 -7.85 -17.20
CA SER A 30 -6.66 -6.88 -18.12
C SER A 30 -5.87 -5.57 -18.03
N CYS A 31 -5.29 -5.12 -19.15
CA CYS A 31 -4.42 -3.95 -19.22
C CYS A 31 -5.19 -2.72 -19.72
N PHE A 32 -4.94 -1.57 -19.10
CA PHE A 32 -5.57 -0.29 -19.40
C PHE A 32 -4.50 0.80 -19.50
N ALA A 33 -4.50 1.59 -20.57
CA ALA A 33 -3.56 2.70 -20.75
C ALA A 33 -3.94 3.96 -19.95
N SER A 34 -5.11 3.98 -19.31
CA SER A 34 -5.55 5.10 -18.48
C SER A 34 -6.55 4.68 -17.41
N ALA A 35 -6.62 5.46 -16.33
CA ALA A 35 -7.66 5.30 -15.32
C ALA A 35 -9.08 5.45 -15.90
N LYS A 36 -9.26 6.27 -16.94
CA LYS A 36 -10.54 6.47 -17.61
C LYS A 36 -11.01 5.21 -18.32
N ASP A 37 -10.12 4.52 -19.05
CA ASP A 37 -10.46 3.29 -19.76
C ASP A 37 -10.84 2.18 -18.77
N PHE A 38 -10.08 2.06 -17.68
CA PHE A 38 -10.42 1.16 -16.58
C PHE A 38 -11.80 1.50 -15.97
N LEU A 39 -12.09 2.77 -15.68
CA LEU A 39 -13.39 3.17 -15.12
C LEU A 39 -14.56 2.88 -16.07
N ASN A 40 -14.36 3.00 -17.38
CA ASN A 40 -15.35 2.62 -18.39
C ASN A 40 -15.61 1.10 -18.35
N ALA A 41 -14.55 0.28 -18.23
CA ALA A 41 -14.65 -1.17 -18.17
C ALA A 41 -15.46 -1.63 -16.94
N ILE A 42 -15.16 -1.11 -15.76
CA ILE A 42 -15.92 -1.45 -14.53
C ILE A 42 -17.35 -0.89 -14.58
N GLY A 43 -17.56 0.25 -15.23
CA GLY A 43 -18.90 0.80 -15.50
C GLY A 43 -19.72 -0.10 -16.43
N GLY A 44 -19.07 -0.86 -17.31
CA GLY A 44 -19.64 -1.90 -18.16
C GLY A 44 -19.86 -3.26 -17.48
N GLY A 45 -19.56 -3.37 -16.18
CA GLY A 45 -19.79 -4.59 -15.37
C GLY A 45 -18.58 -5.50 -15.20
N GLN A 46 -17.39 -5.13 -15.68
CA GLN A 46 -16.17 -5.89 -15.39
C GLN A 46 -15.80 -5.80 -13.91
N THR A 47 -15.31 -6.89 -13.34
CA THR A 47 -14.90 -7.00 -11.94
C THR A 47 -13.49 -7.55 -11.85
N PHE A 48 -12.72 -7.09 -10.87
CA PHE A 48 -11.33 -7.49 -10.66
C PHE A 48 -11.09 -7.87 -9.20
N ASP A 49 -10.19 -8.84 -8.98
CA ASP A 49 -9.79 -9.26 -7.64
C ASP A 49 -8.79 -8.31 -7.01
N CYS A 50 -7.95 -7.67 -7.84
CA CYS A 50 -7.01 -6.64 -7.43
C CYS A 50 -6.78 -5.66 -8.59
N ILE A 51 -6.44 -4.43 -8.25
CA ILE A 51 -6.04 -3.39 -9.19
C ILE A 51 -4.59 -3.03 -8.93
N VAL A 52 -3.77 -2.98 -9.97
CA VAL A 52 -2.40 -2.47 -9.95
C VAL A 52 -2.39 -1.22 -10.81
N SER A 53 -1.99 -0.07 -10.27
CA SER A 53 -2.02 1.20 -11.01
C SER A 53 -0.73 1.97 -10.81
N ASP A 54 -0.20 2.55 -11.89
CA ASP A 54 0.79 3.61 -11.76
C ASP A 54 0.16 4.83 -11.06
N VAL A 55 1.00 5.57 -10.31
CA VAL A 55 0.54 6.79 -9.62
C VAL A 55 0.47 7.95 -10.57
N ARG A 56 1.45 8.09 -11.48
CA ARG A 56 1.59 9.26 -12.35
C ARG A 56 1.14 8.96 -13.78
N MET A 57 -0.13 9.17 -14.04
CA MET A 57 -0.69 9.00 -15.38
C MET A 57 -1.30 10.31 -15.87
N PRO A 58 -1.34 10.55 -17.19
CA PRO A 58 -2.03 11.70 -17.76
C PRO A 58 -3.53 11.72 -17.39
N GLY A 59 -4.02 12.86 -17.00
CA GLY A 59 -5.43 13.06 -16.62
C GLY A 59 -5.69 12.66 -15.16
N MET A 60 -6.23 11.48 -14.91
CA MET A 60 -6.52 10.98 -13.57
C MET A 60 -5.32 10.19 -13.02
N SER A 61 -4.77 10.63 -11.91
CA SER A 61 -3.68 9.92 -11.22
C SER A 61 -4.16 8.63 -10.55
N GLY A 62 -3.21 7.70 -10.24
CA GLY A 62 -3.53 6.50 -9.47
C GLY A 62 -4.08 6.82 -8.07
N LEU A 63 -3.66 7.92 -7.45
CA LEU A 63 -4.21 8.36 -6.16
C LEU A 63 -5.67 8.82 -6.30
N ASP A 64 -5.99 9.58 -7.34
CA ASP A 64 -7.37 10.00 -7.62
C ASP A 64 -8.25 8.79 -7.91
N LEU A 65 -7.71 7.80 -8.63
CA LEU A 65 -8.39 6.54 -8.91
C LEU A 65 -8.73 5.79 -7.63
N VAL A 66 -7.78 5.68 -6.67
CA VAL A 66 -8.04 5.05 -5.37
C VAL A 66 -9.19 5.76 -4.66
N GLN A 67 -9.15 7.09 -4.57
CA GLN A 67 -10.21 7.88 -3.92
C GLN A 67 -11.57 7.64 -4.60
N HIS A 68 -11.61 7.65 -5.93
CA HIS A 68 -12.83 7.44 -6.70
C HIS A 68 -13.44 6.06 -6.46
N ILE A 69 -12.62 5.00 -6.49
CA ILE A 69 -13.07 3.62 -6.27
C ILE A 69 -13.55 3.42 -4.81
N LYS A 70 -12.84 3.99 -3.83
CA LYS A 70 -13.23 3.89 -2.41
C LYS A 70 -14.48 4.70 -2.12
N ALA A 71 -14.65 5.89 -2.70
CA ALA A 71 -15.87 6.69 -2.57
C ALA A 71 -17.13 5.97 -3.11
N LYS A 72 -16.95 5.06 -4.09
CA LYS A 72 -18.03 4.18 -4.60
C LYS A 72 -18.29 2.95 -3.73
N GLY A 73 -17.62 2.80 -2.59
CA GLY A 73 -17.79 1.69 -1.66
C GLY A 73 -17.14 0.37 -2.11
N SER A 74 -16.28 0.40 -3.15
CA SER A 74 -15.61 -0.82 -3.60
C SER A 74 -14.59 -1.32 -2.57
N SER A 75 -14.65 -2.61 -2.26
CA SER A 75 -13.68 -3.31 -1.42
C SER A 75 -12.47 -3.83 -2.20
N THR A 76 -12.46 -3.69 -3.54
CA THR A 76 -11.35 -4.17 -4.38
C THR A 76 -10.03 -3.53 -3.92
N PRO A 77 -8.99 -4.33 -3.60
CA PRO A 77 -7.71 -3.81 -3.19
C PRO A 77 -6.97 -3.18 -4.37
N ILE A 78 -6.27 -2.09 -4.10
CA ILE A 78 -5.50 -1.34 -5.09
C ILE A 78 -4.06 -1.25 -4.63
N VAL A 79 -3.13 -1.75 -5.45
CA VAL A 79 -1.69 -1.63 -5.27
C VAL A 79 -1.20 -0.51 -6.18
N LEU A 80 -0.55 0.49 -5.63
CA LEU A 80 0.03 1.60 -6.39
C LEU A 80 1.50 1.36 -6.68
N ILE A 81 1.93 1.68 -7.91
CA ILE A 81 3.32 1.62 -8.35
C ILE A 81 3.77 3.03 -8.73
N THR A 82 4.99 3.43 -8.45
CA THR A 82 5.51 4.75 -8.85
C THR A 82 7.01 4.74 -9.09
N GLY A 83 7.47 5.51 -10.08
CA GLY A 83 8.89 5.77 -10.32
C GLY A 83 9.50 6.86 -9.42
N HIS A 84 8.68 7.61 -8.69
CA HIS A 84 9.11 8.68 -7.79
C HIS A 84 8.24 8.63 -6.53
N GLY A 85 8.61 7.77 -5.60
CA GLY A 85 7.94 7.64 -4.31
C GLY A 85 8.79 8.30 -3.22
N ASP A 86 8.21 9.25 -2.51
CA ASP A 86 8.70 9.67 -1.21
C ASP A 86 7.82 9.09 -0.09
N VAL A 87 8.26 9.25 1.14
CA VAL A 87 7.53 8.75 2.31
C VAL A 87 6.14 9.38 2.41
N ASP A 88 6.02 10.66 2.07
CA ASP A 88 4.75 11.40 2.12
C ASP A 88 3.73 10.86 1.12
N MET A 89 4.17 10.53 -0.08
CA MET A 89 3.33 9.94 -1.12
C MET A 89 2.84 8.54 -0.71
N ALA A 90 3.74 7.71 -0.18
CA ALA A 90 3.38 6.38 0.32
C ALA A 90 2.36 6.45 1.46
N VAL A 91 2.58 7.36 2.42
CA VAL A 91 1.64 7.59 3.54
C VAL A 91 0.29 8.07 3.03
N THR A 92 0.28 9.01 2.08
CA THR A 92 -0.95 9.53 1.46
C THR A 92 -1.71 8.42 0.75
N ALA A 93 -1.02 7.60 -0.05
CA ALA A 93 -1.62 6.47 -0.76
C ALA A 93 -2.37 5.52 0.19
N ILE A 94 -1.74 5.13 1.30
CA ILE A 94 -2.36 4.24 2.28
C ILE A 94 -3.54 4.93 2.99
N LYS A 95 -3.42 6.21 3.34
CA LYS A 95 -4.51 6.97 3.99
C LYS A 95 -5.75 7.11 3.11
N VAL A 96 -5.59 7.25 1.79
CA VAL A 96 -6.72 7.30 0.86
C VAL A 96 -7.30 5.92 0.54
N GLY A 97 -6.69 4.84 1.03
CA GLY A 97 -7.23 3.49 0.95
C GLY A 97 -6.54 2.56 -0.04
N ALA A 98 -5.35 2.90 -0.53
CA ALA A 98 -4.52 1.94 -1.26
C ALA A 98 -4.14 0.77 -0.35
N TYR A 99 -4.09 -0.43 -0.91
CA TYR A 99 -3.67 -1.63 -0.18
C TYR A 99 -2.16 -1.62 0.07
N ASP A 100 -1.38 -1.27 -0.95
CA ASP A 100 0.08 -1.19 -0.88
C ASP A 100 0.61 -0.11 -1.83
N PHE A 101 1.87 0.27 -1.61
CA PHE A 101 2.59 1.23 -2.41
C PHE A 101 3.99 0.69 -2.70
N ILE A 102 4.38 0.62 -3.98
CA ILE A 102 5.63 0.00 -4.44
C ILE A 102 6.39 1.00 -5.31
N GLU A 103 7.63 1.28 -4.96
CA GLU A 103 8.50 2.17 -5.70
C GLU A 103 9.28 1.40 -6.78
N LYS A 104 9.32 1.96 -8.00
CA LYS A 104 10.17 1.50 -9.11
C LYS A 104 11.62 1.99 -8.89
N PRO A 105 12.66 1.19 -9.14
CA PRO A 105 12.60 -0.20 -9.59
C PRO A 105 12.24 -1.17 -8.47
N PHE A 106 11.43 -2.16 -8.75
CA PHE A 106 11.03 -3.20 -7.80
C PHE A 106 11.28 -4.60 -8.35
N ASP A 107 11.45 -5.56 -7.44
CA ASP A 107 11.43 -6.97 -7.78
C ASP A 107 9.99 -7.41 -8.10
N GLU A 108 9.78 -8.06 -9.23
CA GLU A 108 8.48 -8.59 -9.65
C GLU A 108 7.86 -9.54 -8.60
N ALA A 109 8.71 -10.29 -7.87
CA ALA A 109 8.25 -11.13 -6.76
C ALA A 109 7.63 -10.29 -5.62
N ARG A 110 8.12 -9.06 -5.39
CA ARG A 110 7.55 -8.11 -4.41
C ARG A 110 6.14 -7.69 -4.81
N LEU A 111 5.92 -7.38 -6.08
CA LEU A 111 4.60 -7.04 -6.60
C LEU A 111 3.64 -8.23 -6.50
N LEU A 112 4.07 -9.41 -6.93
CA LEU A 112 3.28 -10.64 -6.84
C LEU A 112 2.86 -10.96 -5.40
N ALA A 113 3.79 -10.83 -4.43
CA ALA A 113 3.50 -11.03 -3.02
C ALA A 113 2.46 -10.04 -2.50
N SER A 114 2.53 -8.77 -2.95
CA SER A 114 1.54 -7.76 -2.59
C SER A 114 0.16 -8.07 -3.15
N ILE A 115 0.08 -8.44 -4.43
CA ILE A 115 -1.17 -8.83 -5.10
C ILE A 115 -1.82 -10.01 -4.38
N ARG A 116 -1.08 -11.11 -4.15
CA ARG A 116 -1.59 -12.30 -3.46
C ARG A 116 -2.10 -11.97 -2.06
N SER A 117 -1.30 -11.25 -1.28
CA SER A 117 -1.70 -10.81 0.06
C SER A 117 -2.95 -9.94 0.06
N ALA A 118 -3.13 -9.11 -0.99
CA ALA A 118 -4.30 -8.26 -1.15
C ALA A 118 -5.58 -9.06 -1.40
N ILE A 119 -5.49 -10.09 -2.24
CA ILE A 119 -6.60 -10.99 -2.58
C ILE A 119 -6.96 -11.87 -1.38
N ASP A 120 -5.97 -12.51 -0.74
CA ASP A 120 -6.18 -13.41 0.40
C ASP A 120 -6.89 -12.68 1.56
N LYS A 121 -6.49 -11.44 1.82
CA LYS A 121 -7.08 -10.63 2.90
C LYS A 121 -8.55 -10.29 2.67
N ARG A 122 -8.99 -10.19 1.42
CA ARG A 122 -10.40 -9.98 1.08
C ARG A 122 -11.28 -11.19 1.44
N GLN A 123 -10.67 -12.38 1.55
CA GLN A 123 -11.39 -13.65 1.73
C GLN A 123 -11.50 -14.14 3.18
N GLN A 124 -10.81 -13.52 4.16
CA GLN A 124 -10.74 -14.03 5.55
C GLN A 124 -10.96 -12.96 6.64
N PRO A 125 -12.22 -12.55 6.91
CA PRO A 125 -12.50 -11.52 7.94
C PRO A 125 -12.18 -11.94 9.39
N GLU A 126 -12.31 -13.21 9.75
CA GLU A 126 -12.14 -13.70 11.14
C GLU A 126 -10.67 -13.81 11.57
N ALA A 127 -9.76 -14.12 10.63
CA ALA A 127 -8.32 -14.09 10.91
C ALA A 127 -7.81 -12.66 11.25
N ASP A 128 -8.52 -11.64 10.77
CA ASP A 128 -8.18 -10.23 10.99
C ASP A 128 -8.29 -9.81 12.47
N MET A 129 -9.16 -10.40 13.28
CA MET A 129 -9.31 -10.03 14.69
C MET A 129 -8.13 -10.53 15.55
N ILE A 130 -7.72 -11.77 15.37
CA ILE A 130 -6.57 -12.35 16.10
C ILE A 130 -5.26 -11.64 15.70
N GLU A 131 -5.11 -11.32 14.41
CA GLU A 131 -3.96 -10.56 13.92
C GLU A 131 -3.93 -9.15 14.53
N LEU A 132 -5.07 -8.48 14.63
CA LEU A 132 -5.18 -7.14 15.19
C LEU A 132 -4.77 -7.10 16.67
N GLU A 133 -5.15 -8.08 17.47
CA GLU A 133 -4.74 -8.19 18.88
C GLU A 133 -3.22 -8.37 19.01
N LYS A 134 -2.62 -9.20 18.16
CA LYS A 134 -1.16 -9.36 18.11
C LYS A 134 -0.47 -8.06 17.72
N LEU A 135 -0.97 -7.33 16.73
CA LEU A 135 -0.43 -6.04 16.31
C LEU A 135 -0.55 -4.99 17.41
N GLN A 136 -1.69 -4.91 18.09
CA GLN A 136 -1.91 -4.03 19.25
C GLN A 136 -0.89 -4.30 20.36
N SER A 137 -0.65 -5.56 20.69
CA SER A 137 0.34 -5.97 21.70
C SER A 137 1.76 -5.54 21.30
N ARG A 138 2.15 -5.73 20.03
CA ARG A 138 3.46 -5.29 19.52
C ARG A 138 3.61 -3.77 19.59
N VAL A 139 2.60 -3.02 19.19
CA VAL A 139 2.61 -1.55 19.28
C VAL A 139 2.69 -1.08 20.73
N ASN A 140 2.00 -1.73 21.66
CA ASN A 140 2.04 -1.39 23.08
C ASN A 140 3.42 -1.73 23.73
N SER A 141 4.18 -2.65 23.14
CA SER A 141 5.52 -3.00 23.61
C SER A 141 6.63 -2.03 23.17
N LEU A 142 6.33 -1.03 22.35
CA LEU A 142 7.27 0.01 21.97
C LEU A 142 7.62 0.91 23.13
N SER A 143 8.89 1.29 23.28
CA SER A 143 9.29 2.33 24.20
C SER A 143 8.66 3.68 23.82
N THR A 144 8.55 4.61 24.77
CA THR A 144 8.04 5.96 24.51
C THR A 144 8.72 6.62 23.31
N ARG A 145 10.04 6.45 23.20
CA ARG A 145 10.80 7.04 22.08
C ARG A 145 10.52 6.38 20.74
N GLN A 146 10.41 5.07 20.71
CA GLN A 146 10.05 4.32 19.52
C GLN A 146 8.62 4.69 19.07
N ARG A 147 7.68 4.84 20.02
CA ARG A 147 6.32 5.27 19.74
C ARG A 147 6.30 6.66 19.11
N GLN A 148 7.02 7.63 19.68
CA GLN A 148 7.14 8.98 19.11
C GLN A 148 7.68 8.97 17.68
N VAL A 149 8.72 8.17 17.41
CA VAL A 149 9.27 8.04 16.06
C VAL A 149 8.27 7.38 15.12
N MET A 150 7.57 6.33 15.55
CA MET A 150 6.53 5.69 14.78
C MET A 150 5.42 6.68 14.40
N ASP A 151 4.88 7.41 15.37
CA ASP A 151 3.77 8.34 15.15
C ASP A 151 4.15 9.44 14.14
N LEU A 152 5.35 9.98 14.23
CA LEU A 152 5.84 10.99 13.30
C LEU A 152 6.13 10.41 11.90
N ALA A 153 6.63 9.18 11.81
CA ALA A 153 6.83 8.49 10.54
C ALA A 153 5.50 8.19 9.84
N VAL A 154 4.49 7.75 10.60
CA VAL A 154 3.11 7.55 10.12
C VAL A 154 2.43 8.86 9.72
N ALA A 155 2.84 9.98 10.32
CA ALA A 155 2.41 11.31 9.89
C ALA A 155 3.05 11.77 8.57
N GLY A 156 4.08 11.05 8.06
CA GLY A 156 4.75 11.33 6.80
C GLY A 156 6.08 12.07 6.91
N LEU A 157 6.57 12.33 8.14
CA LEU A 157 7.78 13.09 8.33
C LEU A 157 9.05 12.30 7.94
N SER A 158 9.97 12.99 7.28
CA SER A 158 11.32 12.51 6.97
C SER A 158 12.17 12.33 8.22
N ASN A 159 13.25 11.55 8.14
CA ASN A 159 14.17 11.36 9.26
C ASN A 159 14.77 12.67 9.78
N LYS A 160 15.00 13.67 8.90
CA LYS A 160 15.50 14.99 9.26
C LYS A 160 14.48 15.78 10.09
N GLU A 161 13.22 15.78 9.68
CA GLU A 161 12.14 16.48 10.37
C GLU A 161 11.84 15.83 11.72
N ILE A 162 11.80 14.50 11.78
CA ILE A 162 11.64 13.74 13.04
C ILE A 162 12.79 14.07 13.99
N GLY A 163 14.03 14.05 13.49
CA GLY A 163 15.22 14.38 14.27
C GLY A 163 15.14 15.79 14.86
N SER A 164 14.72 16.75 14.06
CA SER A 164 14.51 18.14 14.51
C SER A 164 13.45 18.23 15.61
N LYS A 165 12.27 17.62 15.41
CA LYS A 165 11.18 17.62 16.39
C LYS A 165 11.54 16.93 17.70
N LEU A 166 12.26 15.82 17.63
CA LEU A 166 12.61 15.02 18.79
C LEU A 166 13.97 15.38 19.40
N LYS A 167 14.69 16.34 18.83
CA LYS A 167 16.04 16.77 19.25
C LYS A 167 17.07 15.63 19.29
N ILE A 168 17.07 14.81 18.25
CA ILE A 168 18.03 13.71 18.01
C ILE A 168 18.58 13.74 16.60
N SER A 169 19.69 13.05 16.36
CA SER A 169 20.27 13.01 15.01
C SER A 169 19.38 12.23 14.04
N PRO A 170 19.40 12.56 12.73
CA PRO A 170 18.70 11.77 11.71
C PRO A 170 19.13 10.28 11.71
N LYS A 171 20.39 10.00 12.02
CA LYS A 171 20.90 8.63 12.16
C LYS A 171 20.28 7.90 13.36
N THR A 172 20.05 8.61 14.46
CA THR A 172 19.34 8.04 15.62
C THR A 172 17.87 7.73 15.28
N VAL A 173 17.23 8.60 14.48
CA VAL A 173 15.86 8.36 13.98
C VAL A 173 15.82 7.11 13.11
N GLU A 174 16.77 6.95 12.19
CA GLU A 174 16.89 5.77 11.33
C GLU A 174 16.99 4.48 12.15
N ASN A 175 17.82 4.48 13.19
CA ASN A 175 17.94 3.33 14.09
C ASN A 175 16.61 3.02 14.83
N HIS A 176 15.93 4.05 15.36
CA HIS A 176 14.62 3.85 15.98
C HIS A 176 13.58 3.34 14.99
N ARG A 177 13.57 3.83 13.76
CA ARG A 177 12.67 3.32 12.69
C ARG A 177 12.95 1.86 12.40
N ALA A 178 14.21 1.46 12.26
CA ALA A 178 14.57 0.06 12.03
C ALA A 178 14.04 -0.86 13.16
N TRP A 179 14.25 -0.46 14.42
CA TRP A 179 13.71 -1.22 15.56
C TRP A 179 12.19 -1.24 15.61
N VAL A 180 11.51 -0.15 15.27
CA VAL A 180 10.05 -0.10 15.18
C VAL A 180 9.55 -1.06 14.10
N MET A 181 10.15 -1.01 12.90
CA MET A 181 9.79 -1.88 11.78
C MET A 181 9.93 -3.37 12.17
N GLU A 182 11.07 -3.73 12.75
CA GLU A 182 11.35 -5.09 13.19
C GLU A 182 10.35 -5.55 14.27
N ARG A 183 10.14 -4.74 15.33
CA ARG A 183 9.30 -5.10 16.46
C ARG A 183 7.84 -5.24 16.10
N ILE A 184 7.35 -4.38 15.22
CA ILE A 184 5.97 -4.43 14.70
C ILE A 184 5.82 -5.52 13.63
N GLY A 185 6.91 -5.85 12.92
CA GLY A 185 6.92 -6.78 11.79
C GLY A 185 6.46 -6.09 10.49
N ALA A 186 6.66 -4.78 10.37
CA ALA A 186 6.35 -4.02 9.17
C ALA A 186 7.48 -4.17 8.14
N ARG A 187 7.14 -4.52 6.90
CA ARG A 187 8.12 -4.74 5.81
C ARG A 187 8.59 -3.43 5.17
N ASN A 188 7.75 -2.40 5.21
CA ASN A 188 8.00 -1.09 4.64
C ASN A 188 7.12 -0.02 5.32
N ILE A 189 7.29 1.24 4.92
CA ILE A 189 6.52 2.35 5.49
C ILE A 189 5.01 2.20 5.26
N ALA A 190 4.58 1.69 4.11
CA ALA A 190 3.18 1.46 3.82
C ALA A 190 2.56 0.43 4.77
N ASP A 191 3.28 -0.65 5.08
CA ASP A 191 2.88 -1.62 6.09
C ASP A 191 2.75 -0.97 7.48
N LEU A 192 3.73 -0.15 7.88
CA LEU A 192 3.71 0.55 9.16
C LEU A 192 2.50 1.47 9.29
N VAL A 193 2.19 2.25 8.24
CA VAL A 193 1.02 3.14 8.21
C VAL A 193 -0.27 2.33 8.34
N ARG A 194 -0.41 1.25 7.57
CA ARG A 194 -1.58 0.36 7.59
C ARG A 194 -1.81 -0.25 8.97
N ILE A 195 -0.74 -0.75 9.61
CA ILE A 195 -0.80 -1.30 10.97
C ILE A 195 -1.22 -0.22 11.98
N ALA A 196 -0.61 0.95 11.91
CA ALA A 196 -0.94 2.06 12.82
C ALA A 196 -2.41 2.48 12.69
N MET A 197 -2.94 2.60 11.47
CA MET A 197 -4.35 2.92 11.22
C MET A 197 -5.29 1.85 11.76
N LYS A 198 -5.00 0.56 11.55
CA LYS A 198 -5.80 -0.55 12.09
C LYS A 198 -5.86 -0.53 13.62
N VAL A 199 -4.73 -0.26 14.27
CA VAL A 199 -4.63 -0.20 15.73
C VAL A 199 -5.37 1.02 16.30
N GLN A 200 -5.30 2.18 15.62
CA GLN A 200 -5.97 3.40 16.04
C GLN A 200 -7.49 3.33 15.90
N SER A 201 -8.02 2.74 14.83
CA SER A 201 -9.48 2.62 14.62
C SER A 201 -10.19 1.83 15.73
N ARG A 202 -9.53 0.85 16.34
CA ARG A 202 -10.08 0.10 17.50
C ARG A 202 -10.05 0.89 18.80
N SER A 203 -9.15 1.84 18.96
CA SER A 203 -9.03 2.62 20.19
C SER A 203 -10.08 3.73 20.33
N GLN A 204 -10.87 3.97 19.27
CA GLN A 204 -11.91 5.00 19.21
C GLN A 204 -13.34 4.41 19.18
N GLY A 205 -13.51 3.11 19.17
CA GLY A 205 -14.79 2.41 19.24
C GLY A 205 -14.91 1.61 20.52
#